data_0f7ce585b80b931f0bac7b889b6368e1
#
_entry.id   0f7ce585b80b931f0bac7b889b6368e1
#
_cell.length_a   1.000
_cell.length_b   1.000
_cell.length_c   1.000
_cell.angle_alpha   90.00
_cell.angle_beta   90.00
_cell.angle_gamma   90.00
#
_symmetry.space_group_name_H-M   'P 1'
#
loop_
_entity.id
_entity.type
_entity.pdbx_description
1 polymer ?
#
loop_
_entity_poly.entity_id
_entity_poly.type
_entity_poly.pdbx_seq_one_letter_code
_entity_poly.pdbx_strand_id
1 'polypeptide(L)'
;MKDVTPPPGGFVGPVKRSVTIAGHPTSISLEPQFWVALEIEAGARELPLNALIAAIDVARIAADEPPNLASAIRSWLFSIKSCPGGGGGSAQR
;
A
#
# COMPACT_ATOMS: atom_id res chain seq x y z
N MET A 1 -26.96 4.76 17.06
CA MET A 1 -25.64 4.74 16.51
C MET A 1 -25.32 3.40 15.88
N LYS A 2 -24.64 3.42 14.76
CA LYS A 2 -24.33 2.17 14.10
C LYS A 2 -23.08 1.53 14.68
N ASP A 3 -23.15 0.25 14.83
CA ASP A 3 -22.00 -0.49 15.31
C ASP A 3 -20.97 -0.63 14.21
N VAL A 4 -19.73 -0.70 14.63
CA VAL A 4 -18.62 -0.95 13.72
C VAL A 4 -18.37 -2.45 13.73
N THR A 5 -18.41 -3.04 12.56
CA THR A 5 -18.16 -4.46 12.41
C THR A 5 -16.67 -4.70 12.18
N PRO A 6 -16.03 -5.57 12.96
CA PRO A 6 -14.63 -5.84 12.70
C PRO A 6 -14.44 -6.55 11.36
N PRO A 7 -13.24 -6.46 10.80
CA PRO A 7 -12.97 -7.17 9.55
C PRO A 7 -12.97 -8.67 9.78
N PRO A 8 -13.08 -9.45 8.70
CA PRO A 8 -12.97 -10.90 8.82
C PRO A 8 -11.67 -11.29 9.52
N GLY A 9 -11.79 -12.16 10.50
CA GLY A 9 -10.64 -12.54 11.30
C GLY A 9 -10.33 -11.59 12.44
N GLY A 10 -11.12 -10.51 12.59
CA GLY A 10 -10.93 -9.56 13.66
C GLY A 10 -9.87 -8.53 13.33
N PHE A 11 -9.56 -7.68 14.29
CA PHE A 11 -8.50 -6.70 14.13
C PHE A 11 -7.15 -7.34 14.43
N VAL A 12 -6.23 -7.24 13.49
CA VAL A 12 -4.89 -7.80 13.62
C VAL A 12 -3.89 -6.67 13.43
N GLY A 13 -2.91 -6.60 14.31
CA GLY A 13 -1.91 -5.54 14.25
C GLY A 13 -0.95 -5.71 13.08
N PRO A 14 -0.04 -4.75 12.92
CA PRO A 14 0.90 -4.78 11.82
C PRO A 14 1.83 -5.98 11.88
N VAL A 15 2.14 -6.51 10.71
CA VAL A 15 3.08 -7.61 10.54
C VAL A 15 4.33 -7.05 9.87
N LYS A 16 5.49 -7.28 10.50
CA LYS A 16 6.74 -6.77 9.96
C LYS A 16 7.30 -7.76 8.96
N ARG A 17 7.66 -7.27 7.79
CA ARG A 17 8.34 -8.07 6.77
C ARG A 17 9.53 -7.30 6.23
N SER A 18 10.56 -8.05 5.86
CA SER A 18 11.73 -7.49 5.23
C SER A 18 11.55 -7.51 3.73
N VAL A 19 11.79 -6.39 3.09
CA VAL A 19 11.77 -6.30 1.63
C VAL A 19 13.07 -5.62 1.19
N THR A 20 13.47 -5.88 -0.04
CA THR A 20 14.66 -5.23 -0.59
C THR A 20 14.23 -4.12 -1.52
N ILE A 21 14.68 -2.91 -1.24
CA ILE A 21 14.37 -1.75 -2.04
C ILE A 21 15.67 -1.14 -2.51
N ALA A 22 15.85 -1.06 -3.83
CA ALA A 22 17.05 -0.50 -4.44
C ALA A 22 18.33 -1.14 -3.87
N GLY A 23 18.28 -2.45 -3.63
CA GLY A 23 19.43 -3.19 -3.12
C GLY A 23 19.61 -3.13 -1.62
N HIS A 24 18.74 -2.44 -0.89
CA HIS A 24 18.87 -2.31 0.55
C HIS A 24 17.71 -3.02 1.26
N PRO A 25 18.01 -3.82 2.28
CA PRO A 25 16.94 -4.45 3.06
C PRO A 25 16.24 -3.39 3.89
N THR A 26 14.93 -3.47 3.92
CA THR A 26 14.08 -2.52 4.64
C THR A 26 12.98 -3.29 5.35
N SER A 27 12.75 -2.98 6.62
CA SER A 27 11.66 -3.59 7.36
C SER A 27 10.44 -2.69 7.31
N ILE A 28 9.30 -3.27 6.95
CA ILE A 28 8.05 -2.54 6.84
C ILE A 28 7.00 -3.27 7.64
N SER A 29 6.24 -2.53 8.44
CA SER A 29 5.15 -3.11 9.22
C SER A 29 3.82 -2.66 8.64
N LEU A 30 3.04 -3.62 8.18
CA LEU A 30 1.72 -3.37 7.61
C LEU A 30 0.75 -4.42 8.12
N GLU A 31 -0.48 -4.01 8.32
CA GLU A 31 -1.52 -4.97 8.66
C GLU A 31 -1.67 -6.01 7.55
N PRO A 32 -2.08 -7.23 7.89
CA PRO A 32 -2.14 -8.30 6.90
C PRO A 32 -2.92 -7.95 5.64
N GLN A 33 -4.02 -7.23 5.76
CA GLN A 33 -4.83 -6.87 4.61
C GLN A 33 -4.07 -5.99 3.62
N PHE A 34 -3.15 -5.17 4.12
CA PHE A 34 -2.34 -4.34 3.24
C PHE A 34 -1.27 -5.16 2.53
N TRP A 35 -0.71 -6.17 3.21
CA TRP A 35 0.23 -7.06 2.54
C TRP A 35 -0.46 -7.83 1.41
N VAL A 36 -1.68 -8.33 1.67
CA VAL A 36 -2.44 -9.03 0.64
C VAL A 36 -2.77 -8.09 -0.52
N ALA A 37 -3.20 -6.87 -0.21
CA ALA A 37 -3.53 -5.90 -1.26
C ALA A 37 -2.32 -5.58 -2.12
N LEU A 38 -1.15 -5.43 -1.49
CA LEU A 38 0.08 -5.17 -2.24
C LEU A 38 0.40 -6.32 -3.18
N GLU A 39 0.25 -7.56 -2.69
CA GLU A 39 0.55 -8.72 -3.51
C GLU A 39 -0.41 -8.82 -4.70
N ILE A 40 -1.68 -8.50 -4.48
CA ILE A 40 -2.65 -8.49 -5.56
C ILE A 40 -2.29 -7.44 -6.60
N GLU A 41 -1.93 -6.25 -6.16
CA GLU A 41 -1.58 -5.17 -7.09
C GLU A 41 -0.29 -5.48 -7.85
N ALA A 42 0.68 -6.07 -7.16
CA ALA A 42 1.93 -6.46 -7.82
C ALA A 42 1.64 -7.52 -8.90
N GLY A 43 0.82 -8.49 -8.56
CA GLY A 43 0.43 -9.53 -9.52
C GLY A 43 -0.30 -8.95 -10.71
N ALA A 44 -1.22 -8.03 -10.48
CA ALA A 44 -1.96 -7.40 -11.57
C ALA A 44 -1.05 -6.62 -12.52
N ARG A 45 0.05 -6.11 -11.99
CA ARG A 45 1.01 -5.35 -12.79
C ARG A 45 2.18 -6.20 -13.27
N GLU A 46 2.16 -7.49 -12.93
CA GLU A 46 3.22 -8.44 -13.30
C GLU A 46 4.57 -7.97 -12.79
N LEU A 47 4.58 -7.51 -11.53
CA LEU A 47 5.79 -7.04 -10.88
C LEU A 47 6.07 -7.87 -9.65
N PRO A 48 7.35 -8.08 -9.32
CA PRO A 48 7.66 -8.59 -7.98
C PRO A 48 7.21 -7.59 -6.92
N LEU A 49 6.89 -8.10 -5.75
CA LEU A 49 6.45 -7.24 -4.66
C LEU A 49 7.46 -6.14 -4.35
N ASN A 50 8.75 -6.49 -4.34
CA ASN A 50 9.80 -5.52 -4.08
C ASN A 50 9.78 -4.38 -5.08
N ALA A 51 9.52 -4.69 -6.35
CA ALA A 51 9.50 -3.68 -7.40
C ALA A 51 8.33 -2.72 -7.22
N LEU A 52 7.18 -3.24 -6.82
CA LEU A 52 6.03 -2.37 -6.57
C LEU A 52 6.31 -1.45 -5.38
N ILE A 53 6.86 -2.00 -4.31
CA ILE A 53 7.16 -1.20 -3.13
C ILE A 53 8.22 -0.13 -3.47
N ALA A 54 9.22 -0.50 -4.28
CA ALA A 54 10.22 0.47 -4.71
C ALA A 54 9.60 1.61 -5.51
N ALA A 55 8.62 1.31 -6.36
CA ALA A 55 7.94 2.33 -7.14
C ALA A 55 7.15 3.28 -6.22
N ILE A 56 6.50 2.74 -5.20
CA ILE A 56 5.80 3.58 -4.23
C ILE A 56 6.79 4.45 -3.48
N ASP A 57 7.95 3.90 -3.14
CA ASP A 57 8.97 4.64 -2.42
C ASP A 57 9.50 5.82 -3.25
N VAL A 58 9.69 5.61 -4.54
CA VAL A 58 10.12 6.69 -5.43
C VAL A 58 9.09 7.82 -5.40
N ALA A 59 7.80 7.49 -5.50
CA ALA A 59 6.75 8.49 -5.45
C ALA A 59 6.72 9.20 -4.09
N ARG A 60 6.94 8.44 -3.01
CA ARG A 60 6.97 9.00 -1.67
C ARG A 60 8.08 10.04 -1.53
N ILE A 61 9.27 9.70 -1.98
CA ILE A 61 10.43 10.58 -1.84
C ILE A 61 10.23 11.88 -2.63
N ALA A 62 9.48 11.82 -3.72
CA ALA A 62 9.23 13.00 -4.53
C ALA A 62 8.26 14.00 -3.89
N ALA A 63 7.59 13.61 -2.82
CA ALA A 63 6.66 14.52 -2.14
C ALA A 63 7.43 15.60 -1.39
N ASP A 64 6.80 16.76 -1.21
CA ASP A 64 7.42 17.86 -0.48
C ASP A 64 7.73 17.47 0.95
N GLU A 65 6.82 16.77 1.60
CA GLU A 65 7.02 16.29 2.96
C GLU A 65 6.71 14.79 2.96
N PRO A 66 7.71 13.97 2.62
CA PRO A 66 7.45 12.55 2.47
C PRO A 66 6.98 11.90 3.77
N PRO A 67 5.86 11.18 3.73
CA PRO A 67 5.46 10.38 4.88
C PRO A 67 6.38 9.16 4.99
N ASN A 68 6.28 8.42 6.09
CA ASN A 68 7.06 7.19 6.15
C ASN A 68 6.49 6.20 5.14
N LEU A 69 7.28 5.17 4.83
CA LEU A 69 6.94 4.26 3.74
C LEU A 69 5.66 3.48 4.01
N ALA A 70 5.45 3.00 5.23
CA ALA A 70 4.23 2.28 5.55
C ALA A 70 3.00 3.14 5.34
N SER A 71 3.08 4.40 5.74
CA SER A 71 1.99 5.34 5.55
C SER A 71 1.74 5.60 4.07
N ALA A 72 2.82 5.76 3.31
CA ALA A 72 2.70 5.96 1.86
C ALA A 72 2.04 4.77 1.18
N ILE A 73 2.40 3.57 1.59
CA ILE A 73 1.80 2.36 1.02
C ILE A 73 0.31 2.31 1.31
N ARG A 74 -0.07 2.56 2.56
CA ARG A 74 -1.50 2.57 2.92
C ARG A 74 -2.27 3.61 2.13
N SER A 75 -1.70 4.80 2.00
CA SER A 75 -2.36 5.88 1.25
C SER A 75 -2.50 5.52 -0.21
N TRP A 76 -1.46 4.95 -0.80
CA TRP A 76 -1.52 4.56 -2.20
C TRP A 76 -2.57 3.49 -2.43
N LEU A 77 -2.58 2.46 -1.58
CA LEU A 77 -3.58 1.40 -1.70
C LEU A 77 -4.99 1.93 -1.53
N PHE A 78 -5.19 2.83 -0.58
CA PHE A 78 -6.50 3.41 -0.36
C PHE A 78 -6.94 4.20 -1.60
N SER A 79 -6.02 4.92 -2.21
CA SER A 79 -6.37 5.76 -3.36
C SER A 79 -6.83 4.91 -4.55
N ILE A 80 -6.17 3.78 -4.80
CA ILE A 80 -6.59 2.94 -5.93
C ILE A 80 -7.88 2.18 -5.62
N LYS A 81 -8.12 1.84 -4.37
CA LYS A 81 -9.35 1.16 -3.99
C LYS A 81 -10.54 2.12 -3.99
N SER A 82 -10.29 3.37 -3.70
CA SER A 82 -11.36 4.37 -3.62
C SER A 82 -11.70 4.98 -4.96
N CYS A 83 -10.85 4.76 -5.95
CA CYS A 83 -11.05 5.33 -7.25
C CYS A 83 -12.01 4.46 -8.04
N PRO A 84 -13.22 4.88 -8.26
CA PRO A 84 -14.18 4.02 -8.91
C PRO A 84 -13.81 3.81 -10.35
N GLY A 85 -13.84 2.57 -10.67
CA GLY A 85 -13.77 2.26 -12.01
C GLY A 85 -12.85 3.00 -12.77
N GLY A 86 -12.04 3.12 -12.29
CA GLY A 86 -11.29 3.65 -13.05
C GLY A 86 -11.51 4.85 -13.50
N GLY A 87 -11.85 4.95 -13.20
CA GLY A 87 -11.80 5.91 -13.68
C GLY A 87 -11.42 6.88 -13.95
N GLY A 88 -11.59 6.81 -14.00
CA GLY A 88 -11.50 7.79 -14.36
C GLY A 88 -11.02 8.83 -14.01
N GLY A 89 -10.84 9.03 -13.95
CA GLY A 89 -10.52 10.03 -13.83
C GLY A 89 -10.21 10.77 -13.40
N SER A 90 -10.26 11.03 -13.52
CA SER A 90 -9.95 11.76 -13.31
C SER A 90 -9.63 12.49 -12.83
N ALA A 91 -9.70 12.87 -12.66
CA ALA A 91 -9.45 13.53 -12.38
C ALA A 91 -9.11 14.13 -11.69
N GLN A 92 -9.29 14.33 -11.46
CA GLN A 92 -9.10 14.88 -10.98
C GLN A 92 -8.70 15.50 -10.43
N ARG A 93 -8.86 15.79 -10.16
CA ARG A 93 -8.62 16.49 -9.72
C ARG A 93 -8.44 16.86 -9.55
#